data_f064a594a2d316cf60e8b4df10c631e9
#
_entry.id   f064a594a2d316cf60e8b4df10c631e9
#
_cell.length_a   1.000
_cell.length_b   1.000
_cell.length_c   1.000
_cell.angle_alpha   90.00
_cell.angle_beta   90.00
_cell.angle_gamma   90.00
#
_symmetry.space_group_name_H-M   'P 1'
#
loop_
_entity.id
_entity.type
_entity.pdbx_description
1 polymer ?
#
loop_
_entity_poly.entity_id
_entity_poly.type
_entity_poly.pdbx_seq_one_letter_code
_entity_poly.pdbx_strand_id
1 'polypeptide(L)'
;MVDSSYELKKKIVKYANKYFRLRGYSPSVREISAELGISKSTVHNYLVEMDEEGMVEYNGKDIVTYQFTHCCMNYFSAPVVGNINCGNPEEEEEEVKEYVRLPESIFGHGDFYILIASGDSMVDAGIDDGDYVVIEKTPNCKVGDIVVALNGENENTLKCYTGIHNGKAILEYMNEAVYPGEYIAVDKLVVQGVARTVIKQAKSKLSSDFVFAKK
;
A
#
# COMPACT_ATOMS: atom_id res chain seq x y z
N MET A 1 26.50 -1.92 -37.43
CA MET A 1 26.65 -3.13 -36.64
C MET A 1 26.32 -2.76 -35.21
N VAL A 2 25.25 -3.28 -34.65
CA VAL A 2 24.94 -3.07 -33.21
C VAL A 2 26.02 -3.81 -32.45
N ASP A 3 26.70 -3.12 -31.54
CA ASP A 3 27.79 -3.71 -30.76
C ASP A 3 27.25 -4.87 -29.92
N SER A 4 27.77 -6.08 -30.17
CA SER A 4 27.37 -7.32 -29.48
C SER A 4 27.53 -7.18 -27.95
N SER A 5 28.49 -6.35 -27.50
CA SER A 5 28.75 -6.02 -26.11
C SER A 5 27.56 -5.24 -25.50
N TYR A 6 27.07 -4.21 -26.17
CA TYR A 6 25.96 -3.39 -25.70
C TYR A 6 24.64 -4.18 -25.55
N GLU A 7 24.36 -5.08 -26.51
CA GLU A 7 23.19 -5.95 -26.42
C GLU A 7 23.29 -6.93 -25.23
N LEU A 8 24.49 -7.37 -24.89
CA LEU A 8 24.70 -8.24 -23.74
C LEU A 8 24.51 -7.47 -22.42
N LYS A 9 25.04 -6.24 -22.32
CA LYS A 9 24.78 -5.34 -21.18
C LYS A 9 23.28 -5.13 -20.93
N LYS A 10 22.50 -4.85 -22.00
CA LYS A 10 21.05 -4.75 -21.92
C LYS A 10 20.36 -6.02 -21.39
N LYS A 11 20.82 -7.20 -21.83
CA LYS A 11 20.28 -8.48 -21.36
C LYS A 11 20.56 -8.67 -19.86
N ILE A 12 21.75 -8.30 -19.39
CA ILE A 12 22.10 -8.35 -17.97
C ILE A 12 21.17 -7.46 -17.15
N VAL A 13 21.00 -6.19 -17.53
CA VAL A 13 20.09 -5.25 -16.84
C VAL A 13 18.63 -5.76 -16.85
N LYS A 14 18.16 -6.22 -18.01
CA LYS A 14 16.80 -6.75 -18.15
C LYS A 14 16.57 -7.95 -17.22
N TYR A 15 17.53 -8.87 -17.15
CA TYR A 15 17.42 -10.03 -16.25
C TYR A 15 17.49 -9.58 -14.78
N ALA A 16 18.43 -8.71 -14.41
CA ALA A 16 18.53 -8.19 -13.06
C ALA A 16 17.23 -7.53 -12.59
N ASN A 17 16.61 -6.70 -13.43
CA ASN A 17 15.34 -6.06 -13.15
C ASN A 17 14.18 -7.05 -13.02
N LYS A 18 14.12 -8.09 -13.88
CA LYS A 18 13.11 -9.15 -13.79
C LYS A 18 13.27 -9.96 -12.51
N TYR A 19 14.50 -10.33 -12.19
CA TYR A 19 14.82 -11.13 -11.00
C TYR A 19 14.44 -10.37 -9.72
N PHE A 20 14.82 -9.11 -9.63
CA PHE A 20 14.49 -8.26 -8.49
C PHE A 20 12.97 -8.11 -8.29
N ARG A 21 12.20 -7.87 -9.36
CA ARG A 21 10.73 -7.81 -9.27
C ARG A 21 10.09 -9.07 -8.71
N LEU A 22 10.68 -10.24 -9.02
CA LEU A 22 10.15 -11.54 -8.61
C LEU A 22 10.61 -11.96 -7.20
N ARG A 23 11.82 -11.56 -6.80
CA ARG A 23 12.48 -12.06 -5.59
C ARG A 23 12.66 -10.99 -4.50
N GLY A 24 12.63 -9.70 -4.85
CA GLY A 24 12.83 -8.59 -3.94
C GLY A 24 14.31 -8.29 -3.61
N TYR A 25 15.25 -8.99 -4.26
CA TYR A 25 16.69 -8.78 -4.09
C TYR A 25 17.44 -8.96 -5.41
N SER A 26 18.71 -8.49 -5.45
CA SER A 26 19.58 -8.55 -6.64
C SER A 26 19.98 -9.99 -6.97
N PRO A 27 20.05 -10.36 -8.27
CA PRO A 27 20.61 -11.65 -8.66
C PRO A 27 22.13 -11.68 -8.43
N SER A 28 22.65 -12.86 -8.11
CA SER A 28 24.07 -13.10 -8.05
C SER A 28 24.69 -13.24 -9.46
N VAL A 29 26.01 -13.05 -9.57
CA VAL A 29 26.77 -13.32 -10.82
C VAL A 29 26.54 -14.74 -11.34
N ARG A 30 26.32 -15.72 -10.43
CA ARG A 30 26.03 -17.12 -10.81
C ARG A 30 24.67 -17.26 -11.49
N GLU A 31 23.67 -16.60 -11.00
CA GLU A 31 22.30 -16.64 -11.55
C GLU A 31 22.26 -15.98 -12.92
N ILE A 32 22.94 -14.82 -13.08
CA ILE A 32 23.07 -14.17 -14.38
C ILE A 32 23.82 -15.05 -15.38
N SER A 33 24.95 -15.65 -14.93
CA SER A 33 25.77 -16.58 -15.75
C SER A 33 24.92 -17.77 -16.24
N ALA A 34 24.12 -18.37 -15.36
CA ALA A 34 23.27 -19.49 -15.69
C ALA A 34 22.15 -19.11 -16.68
N GLU A 35 21.49 -17.98 -16.47
CA GLU A 35 20.38 -17.51 -17.31
C GLU A 35 20.85 -17.11 -18.72
N LEU A 36 21.97 -16.41 -18.81
CA LEU A 36 22.47 -15.90 -20.09
C LEU A 36 23.42 -16.85 -20.83
N GLY A 37 23.79 -17.97 -20.22
CA GLY A 37 24.68 -18.96 -20.81
C GLY A 37 26.11 -18.47 -21.03
N ILE A 38 26.59 -17.51 -20.21
CA ILE A 38 27.96 -16.93 -20.31
C ILE A 38 28.76 -17.20 -19.04
N SER A 39 30.11 -17.12 -19.13
CA SER A 39 30.93 -17.39 -17.98
C SER A 39 30.78 -16.37 -16.86
N LYS A 40 31.00 -16.78 -15.60
CA LYS A 40 30.94 -15.90 -14.43
C LYS A 40 31.94 -14.75 -14.53
N SER A 41 33.14 -15.01 -15.07
CA SER A 41 34.15 -13.99 -15.30
C SER A 41 33.68 -12.96 -16.32
N THR A 42 33.00 -13.41 -17.40
CA THR A 42 32.42 -12.52 -18.40
C THR A 42 31.36 -11.63 -17.78
N VAL A 43 30.41 -12.19 -16.97
CA VAL A 43 29.40 -11.40 -16.26
C VAL A 43 30.07 -10.37 -15.35
N HIS A 44 31.04 -10.79 -14.54
CA HIS A 44 31.74 -9.90 -13.62
C HIS A 44 32.41 -8.73 -14.35
N ASN A 45 33.14 -9.00 -15.43
CA ASN A 45 33.80 -7.96 -16.21
C ASN A 45 32.79 -6.96 -16.79
N TYR A 46 31.65 -7.44 -17.33
CA TYR A 46 30.61 -6.56 -17.82
C TYR A 46 29.96 -5.72 -16.69
N LEU A 47 29.77 -6.30 -15.49
CA LEU A 47 29.22 -5.54 -14.38
C LEU A 47 30.16 -4.43 -13.90
N VAL A 48 31.46 -4.69 -13.86
CA VAL A 48 32.51 -3.67 -13.55
C VAL A 48 32.50 -2.56 -14.61
N GLU A 49 32.47 -2.91 -15.89
CA GLU A 49 32.42 -1.95 -17.00
C GLU A 49 31.11 -1.12 -16.96
N MET A 50 30.01 -1.76 -16.67
CA MET A 50 28.70 -1.09 -16.56
C MET A 50 28.60 -0.17 -15.35
N ASP A 51 29.29 -0.48 -14.26
CA ASP A 51 29.42 0.37 -13.07
C ASP A 51 30.25 1.63 -13.41
N GLU A 52 31.38 1.47 -14.09
CA GLU A 52 32.20 2.58 -14.58
C GLU A 52 31.46 3.48 -15.58
N GLU A 53 30.58 2.91 -16.38
CA GLU A 53 29.71 3.66 -17.34
C GLU A 53 28.48 4.27 -16.66
N GLY A 54 28.22 4.02 -15.37
CA GLY A 54 27.06 4.50 -14.64
C GLY A 54 25.73 3.84 -15.06
N MET A 55 25.77 2.68 -15.71
CA MET A 55 24.59 1.92 -16.11
C MET A 55 23.96 1.13 -14.94
N VAL A 56 24.78 0.72 -13.99
CA VAL A 56 24.41 0.02 -12.75
C VAL A 56 25.36 0.47 -11.63
N GLU A 57 25.01 0.20 -10.38
CA GLU A 57 25.94 0.25 -9.24
C GLU A 57 26.30 -1.20 -8.89
N TYR A 58 27.59 -1.54 -8.85
CA TYR A 58 28.06 -2.89 -8.57
C TYR A 58 29.17 -2.89 -7.51
N ASN A 59 28.89 -3.47 -6.34
CA ASN A 59 29.83 -3.54 -5.21
C ASN A 59 30.58 -4.88 -5.10
N GLY A 60 30.60 -5.69 -6.17
CA GLY A 60 31.19 -7.04 -6.19
C GLY A 60 30.25 -8.16 -5.73
N LYS A 61 29.09 -7.81 -5.16
CA LYS A 61 28.05 -8.73 -4.68
C LYS A 61 26.68 -8.38 -5.21
N ASP A 62 26.23 -7.16 -4.93
CA ASP A 62 24.90 -6.67 -5.26
C ASP A 62 24.96 -5.78 -6.50
N ILE A 63 23.94 -5.88 -7.33
CA ILE A 63 23.77 -5.13 -8.56
C ILE A 63 22.53 -4.25 -8.37
N VAL A 64 22.72 -2.94 -8.36
CA VAL A 64 21.65 -1.96 -8.28
C VAL A 64 21.48 -1.30 -9.63
N THR A 65 20.31 -1.44 -10.22
CA THR A 65 19.97 -0.79 -11.48
C THR A 65 19.16 0.48 -11.20
N TYR A 66 19.11 1.40 -12.17
CA TYR A 66 18.25 2.60 -12.08
C TYR A 66 16.80 2.26 -11.70
N GLN A 67 16.27 1.16 -12.22
CA GLN A 67 14.91 0.73 -11.85
C GLN A 67 14.80 0.30 -10.39
N PHE A 68 15.85 -0.30 -9.81
CA PHE A 68 15.83 -0.64 -8.38
C PHE A 68 15.76 0.61 -7.52
N THR A 69 16.63 1.59 -7.83
CA THR A 69 16.71 2.82 -7.06
C THR A 69 15.43 3.65 -7.13
N HIS A 70 14.82 3.72 -8.34
CA HIS A 70 13.68 4.62 -8.56
C HIS A 70 12.30 3.95 -8.47
N CYS A 71 12.23 2.63 -8.66
CA CYS A 71 10.94 1.94 -8.69
C CYS A 71 10.64 1.05 -7.48
N CYS A 72 11.63 0.73 -6.64
CA CYS A 72 11.47 -0.37 -5.70
C CYS A 72 12.02 -0.15 -4.29
N MET A 73 12.60 1.00 -3.95
CA MET A 73 13.36 1.11 -2.72
C MET A 73 12.64 1.75 -1.53
N ASN A 74 11.52 2.43 -1.75
CA ASN A 74 10.85 3.10 -0.65
C ASN A 74 9.49 2.45 -0.38
N TYR A 75 9.50 1.47 0.50
CA TYR A 75 8.30 0.90 1.11
C TYR A 75 8.36 1.15 2.62
N PHE A 76 7.25 1.48 3.21
CA PHE A 76 7.07 1.42 4.65
C PHE A 76 6.13 0.28 5.03
N SER A 77 6.20 -0.19 6.27
CA SER A 77 5.32 -1.23 6.79
C SER A 77 4.17 -0.58 7.54
N ALA A 78 2.94 -0.81 7.07
CA ALA A 78 1.72 -0.37 7.74
C ALA A 78 1.09 -1.56 8.48
N PRO A 79 0.80 -1.46 9.79
CA PRO A 79 0.08 -2.48 10.52
C PRO A 79 -1.36 -2.57 10.04
N VAL A 80 -1.89 -3.79 9.90
CA VAL A 80 -3.32 -4.04 9.66
C VAL A 80 -3.98 -4.28 11.00
N VAL A 81 -4.94 -3.44 11.33
CA VAL A 81 -5.71 -3.51 12.58
C VAL A 81 -7.17 -3.86 12.28
N GLY A 82 -7.75 -4.74 13.10
CA GLY A 82 -9.16 -5.14 12.95
C GLY A 82 -10.11 -4.11 13.54
N ASN A 83 -9.87 -3.74 14.78
CA ASN A 83 -10.56 -2.68 15.51
C ASN A 83 -9.50 -1.82 16.19
N ILE A 84 -9.73 -0.51 16.20
CA ILE A 84 -8.92 0.40 17.00
C ILE A 84 -9.65 0.51 18.34
N ASN A 85 -9.06 -0.08 19.39
CA ASN A 85 -9.60 0.08 20.73
C ASN A 85 -9.34 1.49 21.24
N CYS A 86 -10.29 2.06 21.95
CA CYS A 86 -10.17 3.38 22.55
C CYS A 86 -9.54 3.24 23.93
N GLY A 87 -8.36 3.75 24.10
CA GLY A 87 -7.64 3.77 25.36
C GLY A 87 -6.47 4.75 25.36
N ASN A 88 -5.75 4.82 26.45
CA ASN A 88 -4.55 5.65 26.58
C ASN A 88 -3.48 5.21 25.58
N PRO A 89 -2.77 6.14 24.91
CA PRO A 89 -1.71 5.82 23.94
C PRO A 89 -0.57 4.94 24.52
N GLU A 90 -0.49 4.78 25.82
CA GLU A 90 0.53 3.99 26.54
C GLU A 90 0.10 2.54 26.85
N GLU A 91 -1.18 2.18 26.63
CA GLU A 91 -1.73 0.86 27.00
C GLU A 91 -2.33 0.08 25.82
N GLU A 92 -2.27 0.60 24.59
CA GLU A 92 -2.88 -0.03 23.43
C GLU A 92 -1.91 -0.96 22.71
N GLU A 93 -1.93 -2.23 23.07
CA GLU A 93 -1.61 -3.28 22.10
C GLU A 93 -2.74 -3.30 21.06
N GLU A 94 -2.60 -2.48 20.00
CA GLU A 94 -3.39 -2.64 18.77
C GLU A 94 -3.27 -4.13 18.39
N GLU A 95 -4.39 -4.82 18.21
CA GLU A 95 -4.36 -6.21 17.73
C GLU A 95 -3.91 -6.20 16.27
N VAL A 96 -2.59 -6.07 16.07
CA VAL A 96 -1.97 -6.08 14.75
C VAL A 96 -2.07 -7.48 14.18
N LYS A 97 -2.89 -7.65 13.14
CA LYS A 97 -3.07 -8.94 12.46
C LYS A 97 -1.89 -9.27 11.58
N GLU A 98 -1.37 -8.29 10.86
CA GLU A 98 -0.24 -8.44 9.93
C GLU A 98 0.36 -7.07 9.59
N TYR A 99 1.49 -7.08 8.89
CA TYR A 99 2.10 -5.87 8.31
C TYR A 99 2.08 -5.93 6.80
N VAL A 100 1.58 -4.89 6.15
CA VAL A 100 1.57 -4.74 4.69
C VAL A 100 2.60 -3.70 4.28
N ARG A 101 3.40 -4.00 3.25
CA ARG A 101 4.34 -3.05 2.67
C ARG A 101 3.64 -2.15 1.67
N LEU A 102 3.61 -0.86 1.95
CA LEU A 102 3.04 0.17 1.09
C LEU A 102 4.13 0.99 0.41
N PRO A 103 4.02 1.29 -0.90
CA PRO A 103 5.03 2.07 -1.62
C PRO A 103 4.91 3.56 -1.30
N GLU A 104 6.01 4.19 -0.89
CA GLU A 104 6.08 5.63 -0.65
C GLU A 104 5.76 6.46 -1.90
N SER A 105 6.02 5.91 -3.09
CA SER A 105 5.69 6.56 -4.36
C SER A 105 4.19 6.80 -4.58
N ILE A 106 3.33 6.04 -3.90
CA ILE A 106 1.86 6.17 -3.96
C ILE A 106 1.33 6.96 -2.76
N PHE A 107 1.83 6.66 -1.57
CA PHE A 107 1.27 7.18 -0.32
C PHE A 107 2.06 8.37 0.24
N GLY A 108 3.30 8.60 -0.25
CA GLY A 108 4.20 9.61 0.33
C GLY A 108 4.84 9.12 1.63
N HIS A 109 5.47 10.06 2.34
CA HIS A 109 6.02 9.83 3.67
C HIS A 109 4.95 10.14 4.72
N GLY A 110 4.80 9.27 5.72
CA GLY A 110 3.85 9.46 6.80
C GLY A 110 3.78 8.24 7.70
N ASP A 111 3.03 8.36 8.76
CA ASP A 111 2.69 7.24 9.64
C ASP A 111 1.31 6.72 9.24
N PHE A 112 1.25 5.47 8.78
CA PHE A 112 0.05 4.86 8.24
C PHE A 112 -0.27 3.56 8.95
N TYR A 113 -1.56 3.27 9.03
CA TYR A 113 -2.09 1.95 9.36
C TYR A 113 -3.22 1.57 8.40
N ILE A 114 -3.60 0.31 8.40
CA ILE A 114 -4.69 -0.20 7.58
C ILE A 114 -5.80 -0.65 8.51
N LEU A 115 -6.98 -0.07 8.34
CA LEU A 115 -8.20 -0.47 9.03
C LEU A 115 -8.99 -1.42 8.14
N ILE A 116 -9.51 -2.52 8.69
CA ILE A 116 -10.50 -3.35 8.02
C ILE A 116 -11.87 -2.74 8.32
N ALA A 117 -12.54 -2.26 7.28
CA ALA A 117 -13.88 -1.68 7.41
C ALA A 117 -14.87 -2.74 7.90
N SER A 118 -15.74 -2.36 8.81
CA SER A 118 -16.82 -3.21 9.32
C SER A 118 -18.16 -2.50 9.23
N GLY A 119 -19.14 -3.19 8.66
CA GLY A 119 -20.47 -2.66 8.43
C GLY A 119 -20.62 -1.90 7.12
N ASP A 120 -21.77 -1.28 6.94
CA ASP A 120 -22.21 -0.69 5.68
C ASP A 120 -22.37 0.84 5.71
N SER A 121 -21.96 1.47 6.81
CA SER A 121 -22.21 2.90 7.06
C SER A 121 -21.49 3.86 6.09
N MET A 122 -20.56 3.38 5.26
CA MET A 122 -19.73 4.18 4.36
C MET A 122 -19.81 3.73 2.89
N VAL A 123 -20.85 3.00 2.51
CA VAL A 123 -21.00 2.42 1.16
C VAL A 123 -21.06 3.47 0.07
N ASP A 124 -21.77 4.60 0.30
CA ASP A 124 -21.83 5.70 -0.68
C ASP A 124 -20.51 6.44 -0.84
N ALA A 125 -19.60 6.31 0.13
CA ALA A 125 -18.21 6.73 0.00
C ALA A 125 -17.30 5.69 -0.69
N GLY A 126 -17.90 4.58 -1.14
CA GLY A 126 -17.18 3.50 -1.80
C GLY A 126 -16.41 2.61 -0.84
N ILE A 127 -16.78 2.52 0.43
CA ILE A 127 -16.17 1.65 1.44
C ILE A 127 -17.19 0.59 1.85
N ASP A 128 -16.95 -0.65 1.46
CA ASP A 128 -17.79 -1.80 1.78
C ASP A 128 -17.23 -2.57 2.98
N ASP A 129 -18.06 -3.40 3.59
CA ASP A 129 -17.68 -4.31 4.66
C ASP A 129 -16.52 -5.23 4.21
N GLY A 130 -15.46 -5.30 5.01
CA GLY A 130 -14.25 -6.07 4.74
C GLY A 130 -13.22 -5.38 3.84
N ASP A 131 -13.45 -4.16 3.38
CA ASP A 131 -12.45 -3.39 2.63
C ASP A 131 -11.28 -2.98 3.53
N TYR A 132 -10.07 -2.89 2.93
CA TYR A 132 -8.89 -2.36 3.58
C TYR A 132 -8.80 -0.85 3.35
N VAL A 133 -8.90 -0.07 4.41
CA VAL A 133 -8.80 1.39 4.34
C VAL A 133 -7.43 1.83 4.86
N VAL A 134 -6.62 2.45 4.00
CA VAL A 134 -5.31 2.99 4.38
C VAL A 134 -5.53 4.35 5.04
N ILE A 135 -5.15 4.45 6.30
CA ILE A 135 -5.34 5.61 7.17
C ILE A 135 -3.98 6.27 7.45
N GLU A 136 -3.86 7.56 7.22
CA GLU A 136 -2.74 8.36 7.70
C GLU A 136 -3.02 8.80 9.14
N LYS A 137 -2.10 8.50 10.07
CA LYS A 137 -2.17 8.96 11.47
C LYS A 137 -1.94 10.47 11.50
N THR A 138 -2.99 11.24 11.56
CA THR A 138 -2.95 12.69 11.67
C THR A 138 -4.19 13.21 12.40
N PRO A 139 -4.03 14.17 13.33
CA PRO A 139 -5.17 14.81 13.95
C PRO A 139 -5.81 15.89 13.06
N ASN A 140 -5.16 16.25 11.94
CA ASN A 140 -5.61 17.30 11.05
C ASN A 140 -6.51 16.77 9.96
N CYS A 141 -7.75 17.19 9.94
CA CYS A 141 -8.71 16.85 8.88
C CYS A 141 -9.38 18.11 8.32
N LYS A 142 -10.00 17.97 7.17
CA LYS A 142 -10.80 18.99 6.49
C LYS A 142 -12.21 18.50 6.33
N VAL A 143 -13.14 19.44 6.14
CA VAL A 143 -14.51 19.12 5.78
C VAL A 143 -14.53 18.31 4.49
N GLY A 144 -15.23 17.19 4.50
CA GLY A 144 -15.29 16.21 3.42
C GLY A 144 -14.31 15.04 3.58
N ASP A 145 -13.36 15.10 4.52
CA ASP A 145 -12.46 13.97 4.76
C ASP A 145 -13.21 12.81 5.45
N ILE A 146 -12.88 11.59 5.04
CA ILE A 146 -13.28 10.38 5.76
C ILE A 146 -12.25 10.17 6.89
N VAL A 147 -12.73 10.19 8.11
CA VAL A 147 -11.87 10.15 9.30
C VAL A 147 -12.18 8.97 10.19
N VAL A 148 -11.15 8.44 10.83
CA VAL A 148 -11.30 7.63 12.03
C VAL A 148 -11.30 8.59 13.21
N ALA A 149 -12.42 8.66 13.91
CA ALA A 149 -12.62 9.58 15.03
C ALA A 149 -13.33 8.90 16.19
N LEU A 150 -13.22 9.49 17.38
CA LEU A 150 -13.97 9.04 18.55
C LEU A 150 -15.42 9.53 18.46
N ASN A 151 -16.37 8.64 18.70
CA ASN A 151 -17.77 8.97 18.88
C ASN A 151 -18.05 9.53 20.32
N GLY A 152 -19.29 9.81 20.64
CA GLY A 152 -19.67 10.32 21.96
C GLY A 152 -19.43 9.34 23.13
N GLU A 153 -19.21 8.06 22.83
CA GLU A 153 -18.96 6.98 23.80
C GLU A 153 -17.47 6.60 23.87
N ASN A 154 -16.59 7.41 23.25
CA ASN A 154 -15.16 7.17 23.09
C ASN A 154 -14.81 5.91 22.29
N GLU A 155 -15.69 5.48 21.38
CA GLU A 155 -15.37 4.39 20.46
C GLU A 155 -14.91 4.95 19.11
N ASN A 156 -14.01 4.23 18.47
CA ASN A 156 -13.55 4.58 17.12
C ASN A 156 -14.64 4.33 16.08
N THR A 157 -14.86 5.31 15.23
CA THR A 157 -15.78 5.21 14.10
C THR A 157 -15.16 5.78 12.84
N LEU A 158 -15.49 5.17 11.69
CA LEU A 158 -15.11 5.69 10.37
C LEU A 158 -16.32 6.42 9.78
N LYS A 159 -16.20 7.74 9.60
CA LYS A 159 -17.29 8.60 9.13
C LYS A 159 -16.75 9.75 8.27
N CYS A 160 -17.63 10.41 7.54
CA CYS A 160 -17.32 11.64 6.84
C CYS A 160 -17.42 12.83 7.80
N TYR A 161 -16.34 13.63 7.92
CA TYR A 161 -16.40 14.87 8.69
C TYR A 161 -16.99 15.99 7.85
N THR A 162 -18.17 16.48 8.20
CA THR A 162 -18.90 17.51 7.43
C THR A 162 -18.82 18.90 8.04
N GLY A 163 -18.07 19.07 9.14
CA GLY A 163 -17.82 20.38 9.74
C GLY A 163 -18.42 20.54 11.13
N ILE A 164 -18.62 21.80 11.53
CA ILE A 164 -19.18 22.15 12.85
C ILE A 164 -20.59 22.71 12.65
N HIS A 165 -21.55 22.13 13.35
CA HIS A 165 -22.93 22.62 13.41
C HIS A 165 -23.36 22.78 14.87
N ASN A 166 -23.90 23.98 15.23
CA ASN A 166 -24.29 24.31 16.60
C ASN A 166 -23.20 24.06 17.66
N GLY A 167 -21.93 24.31 17.29
CA GLY A 167 -20.78 24.13 18.19
C GLY A 167 -20.29 22.68 18.32
N LYS A 168 -20.91 21.73 17.66
CA LYS A 168 -20.51 20.31 17.65
C LYS A 168 -19.94 19.90 16.30
N ALA A 169 -18.94 19.05 16.30
CA ALA A 169 -18.44 18.45 15.07
C ALA A 169 -19.36 17.33 14.60
N ILE A 170 -19.63 17.30 13.29
CA ILE A 170 -20.57 16.37 12.66
C ILE A 170 -19.80 15.30 11.90
N LEU A 171 -20.10 14.06 12.22
CA LEU A 171 -19.58 12.84 11.60
C LEU A 171 -20.75 12.13 10.91
N GLU A 172 -20.81 12.21 9.60
CA GLU A 172 -21.97 11.78 8.80
C GLU A 172 -21.80 10.35 8.29
N TYR A 173 -22.90 9.62 8.28
CA TYR A 173 -22.99 8.31 7.63
C TYR A 173 -23.06 8.51 6.12
N MET A 174 -22.34 7.70 5.38
CA MET A 174 -22.30 7.72 3.91
C MET A 174 -23.03 6.47 3.36
N ASN A 175 -24.27 6.30 3.72
CA ASN A 175 -25.18 5.27 3.19
C ASN A 175 -26.61 5.78 3.34
N GLU A 176 -27.05 6.58 2.37
CA GLU A 176 -28.36 7.23 2.38
C GLU A 176 -29.54 6.24 2.36
N ALA A 177 -29.30 5.05 1.80
CA ALA A 177 -30.34 4.01 1.72
C ALA A 177 -30.68 3.39 3.08
N VAL A 178 -29.73 3.33 4.01
CA VAL A 178 -29.89 2.69 5.32
C VAL A 178 -29.94 3.73 6.45
N TYR A 179 -29.14 4.80 6.34
CA TYR A 179 -28.99 5.85 7.35
C TYR A 179 -29.31 7.24 6.78
N PRO A 180 -30.53 7.50 6.28
CA PRO A 180 -30.87 8.74 5.58
C PRO A 180 -30.68 9.95 6.49
N GLY A 181 -29.71 10.81 6.18
CA GLY A 181 -29.40 12.03 6.95
C GLY A 181 -28.88 11.77 8.37
N GLU A 182 -28.45 10.55 8.71
CA GLU A 182 -27.93 10.24 10.03
C GLU A 182 -26.51 10.75 10.22
N TYR A 183 -26.22 11.23 11.43
CA TYR A 183 -24.91 11.71 11.82
C TYR A 183 -24.65 11.53 13.33
N ILE A 184 -23.39 11.55 13.70
CA ILE A 184 -22.94 11.61 15.09
C ILE A 184 -22.44 13.02 15.36
N ALA A 185 -22.97 13.68 16.40
CA ALA A 185 -22.54 15.00 16.83
C ALA A 185 -21.67 14.87 18.10
N VAL A 186 -20.41 15.29 18.00
CA VAL A 186 -19.45 15.23 19.12
C VAL A 186 -19.06 16.64 19.59
N ASP A 187 -19.02 16.84 20.90
CA ASP A 187 -18.64 18.14 21.48
C ASP A 187 -17.19 18.50 21.21
N LYS A 188 -16.32 17.47 21.16
CA LYS A 188 -14.90 17.61 20.82
C LYS A 188 -14.53 16.56 19.77
N LEU A 189 -14.11 17.01 18.60
CA LEU A 189 -13.58 16.13 17.57
C LEU A 189 -12.19 15.62 17.97
N VAL A 190 -12.05 14.31 18.10
CA VAL A 190 -10.77 13.64 18.29
C VAL A 190 -10.53 12.73 17.09
N VAL A 191 -9.64 13.15 16.19
CA VAL A 191 -9.29 12.43 14.97
C VAL A 191 -8.09 11.56 15.25
N GLN A 192 -8.19 10.27 14.96
CA GLN A 192 -7.12 9.27 15.04
C GLN A 192 -6.37 9.16 13.71
N GLY A 193 -7.04 9.49 12.61
CA GLY A 193 -6.44 9.48 11.28
C GLY A 193 -7.44 9.79 10.17
N VAL A 194 -6.89 9.99 8.98
CA VAL A 194 -7.65 10.35 7.76
C VAL A 194 -7.46 9.26 6.72
N ALA A 195 -8.56 8.79 6.14
CA ALA A 195 -8.54 7.80 5.06
C ALA A 195 -7.92 8.39 3.80
N ARG A 196 -6.95 7.68 3.21
CA ARG A 196 -6.24 8.09 1.99
C ARG A 196 -6.62 7.24 0.79
N THR A 197 -6.86 5.95 1.01
CA THR A 197 -7.19 5.01 -0.07
C THR A 197 -7.97 3.82 0.47
N VAL A 198 -8.78 3.24 -0.39
CA VAL A 198 -9.49 1.99 -0.15
C VAL A 198 -8.94 0.91 -1.07
N ILE A 199 -8.52 -0.20 -0.50
CA ILE A 199 -8.06 -1.38 -1.24
C ILE A 199 -9.19 -2.41 -1.19
N LYS A 200 -9.76 -2.69 -2.36
CA LYS A 200 -10.86 -3.64 -2.52
C LYS A 200 -10.37 -4.97 -3.06
N GLN A 201 -10.92 -6.05 -2.53
CA GLN A 201 -10.80 -7.34 -3.19
C GLN A 201 -11.76 -7.38 -4.39
N ALA A 202 -11.24 -7.69 -5.57
CA ALA A 202 -12.08 -7.87 -6.75
C ALA A 202 -13.02 -9.05 -6.52
N LYS A 203 -14.30 -8.78 -6.28
CA LYS A 203 -15.33 -9.82 -6.22
C LYS A 203 -15.62 -10.28 -7.65
N SER A 204 -15.29 -11.54 -7.98
CA SER A 204 -15.72 -12.14 -9.24
C SER A 204 -17.24 -12.19 -9.26
N LYS A 205 -17.86 -11.50 -10.23
CA LYS A 205 -19.30 -11.59 -10.53
C LYS A 205 -19.64 -12.84 -11.37
N LEU A 206 -18.91 -13.94 -11.24
CA LEU A 206 -19.35 -15.21 -11.75
C LEU A 206 -20.48 -15.69 -10.84
N SER A 207 -21.71 -15.35 -11.22
CA SER A 207 -22.88 -15.96 -10.63
C SER A 207 -22.77 -17.48 -10.84
N SER A 208 -23.20 -18.24 -9.85
CA SER A 208 -23.29 -19.70 -9.85
C SER A 208 -24.18 -20.29 -10.97
N ASP A 209 -24.66 -19.48 -11.89
CA ASP A 209 -25.64 -19.84 -12.93
C ASP A 209 -25.00 -20.28 -14.25
N PHE A 210 -23.67 -20.25 -14.38
CA PHE A 210 -22.98 -20.89 -15.49
C PHE A 210 -22.75 -22.39 -15.22
N VAL A 211 -23.81 -23.17 -15.24
CA VAL A 211 -23.73 -24.61 -15.40
C VAL A 211 -23.26 -24.87 -16.83
N PHE A 212 -22.01 -25.25 -17.00
CA PHE A 212 -21.55 -25.81 -18.28
C PHE A 212 -22.36 -27.03 -18.59
N ALA A 213 -23.28 -26.95 -19.54
CA ALA A 213 -23.92 -28.09 -20.11
C ALA A 213 -22.82 -28.96 -20.75
N LYS A 214 -22.48 -30.08 -20.10
CA LYS A 214 -21.66 -31.13 -20.71
C LYS A 214 -22.44 -31.70 -21.90
N LYS A 215 -21.89 -31.53 -23.10
CA LYS A 215 -22.21 -32.36 -24.26
C LYS A 215 -21.42 -33.66 -24.21
#